data_69cd3efd94c3949eb9eb0bb9ad901ba9
#
_entry.id   69cd3efd94c3949eb9eb0bb9ad901ba9
#
_cell.length_a   1.000
_cell.length_b   1.000
_cell.length_c   1.000
_cell.angle_alpha   90.00
_cell.angle_beta   90.00
_cell.angle_gamma   90.00
#
_symmetry.space_group_name_H-M   'P 1'
#
loop_
_entity.id
_entity.type
_entity.pdbx_description
1 polymer ?
#
loop_
_entity_poly.entity_id
_entity_poly.type
_entity_poly.pdbx_seq_one_letter_code
_entity_poly.pdbx_strand_id
1 'polypeptide(L)'
;MMKYVFVTGGVVSSLGKGTTAASLGRLLKARGYKVAMQKCDTYYNFNPALLSPLQHGENFITEDGVAADLDLGHYERFIDESLKGEASITTGKIHTALVERELRGEYHGATITVVPHVTNEIKHRIITAAENSGADIAIIEIGGVAGDIESSPYLEAIRQLKWELGAGNTCFIHVALMPYLSVAGEMKTKPTQHSVKALRAIGIQPDVIVCRTEVNISQSAKDKIALFCNVPVGNVVQNRDASTLFEVPLNLEKEGLAGMVLKTLKLPNPPADLAEWTNMVARYDAPTREVRIALVGKYVAVHDAYLSVHEALVHAGIANLAAVYVDYISSDELTAANAAERLGSYHGIILPGGFGHRGAEGMMAAANFARTKGIPCLMIGYGMQLGVVEAVRSLLSLPDANSTEVNRLANPAVVAIPRDRVDENDGRQNARMGGMDVVLTEGSRTATIYGLTMVHERHGNRYEVDDAFLAPLHEVGVDFVGFSADGNYPEVFEIPAHPFYIGTIYHPEFLSRPNKAHPLFAAFIGAAAAHQA
;
A
#
# COMPACT_ATOMS: atom_id res chain seq x y z
N MET A 1 -14.43 -0.80 -26.26
CA MET A 1 -15.32 -1.23 -25.15
C MET A 1 -14.46 -1.77 -24.03
N MET A 2 -14.63 -1.26 -22.80
CA MET A 2 -13.93 -1.68 -21.60
C MET A 2 -14.05 -3.20 -21.39
N LYS A 3 -12.99 -3.84 -20.96
CA LYS A 3 -12.92 -5.27 -20.60
C LYS A 3 -12.75 -5.43 -19.10
N TYR A 4 -13.29 -6.51 -18.54
CA TYR A 4 -13.31 -6.73 -17.10
C TYR A 4 -12.70 -8.09 -16.75
N VAL A 5 -11.78 -8.10 -15.80
CA VAL A 5 -11.19 -9.32 -15.24
C VAL A 5 -11.57 -9.39 -13.77
N PHE A 6 -12.27 -10.42 -13.37
CA PHE A 6 -12.66 -10.64 -11.98
C PHE A 6 -11.74 -11.70 -11.36
N VAL A 7 -11.04 -11.32 -10.29
CA VAL A 7 -10.16 -12.21 -9.54
C VAL A 7 -10.86 -12.60 -8.24
N THR A 8 -11.20 -13.88 -8.12
CA THR A 8 -11.84 -14.48 -6.95
C THR A 8 -10.90 -15.46 -6.28
N GLY A 9 -11.15 -15.82 -5.02
CA GLY A 9 -10.33 -16.80 -4.33
C GLY A 9 -11.13 -17.77 -3.49
N GLY A 10 -10.47 -18.84 -3.09
CA GLY A 10 -11.08 -19.83 -2.24
C GLY A 10 -10.09 -20.66 -1.44
N VAL A 11 -10.60 -21.41 -0.49
CA VAL A 11 -9.92 -22.25 0.50
C VAL A 11 -9.49 -21.48 1.74
N VAL A 12 -8.68 -20.42 1.61
CA VAL A 12 -8.19 -19.58 2.72
C VAL A 12 -8.05 -18.13 2.28
N SER A 13 -8.05 -17.21 3.25
CA SER A 13 -7.65 -15.81 3.04
C SER A 13 -6.12 -15.71 2.81
N SER A 14 -5.65 -14.55 2.41
CA SER A 14 -4.20 -14.28 2.17
C SER A 14 -3.52 -15.24 1.19
N LEU A 15 -4.30 -15.79 0.24
CA LEU A 15 -3.84 -16.75 -0.77
C LEU A 15 -3.02 -16.12 -1.90
N GLY A 16 -2.87 -14.80 -1.91
CA GLY A 16 -2.18 -14.05 -2.97
C GLY A 16 -3.08 -13.68 -4.15
N LYS A 17 -4.38 -13.44 -3.91
CA LYS A 17 -5.29 -12.83 -4.92
C LYS A 17 -4.76 -11.49 -5.39
N GLY A 18 -4.44 -10.58 -4.45
CA GLY A 18 -3.90 -9.26 -4.72
C GLY A 18 -2.62 -9.32 -5.54
N THR A 19 -1.67 -10.15 -5.12
CA THR A 19 -0.41 -10.36 -5.87
C THR A 19 -0.66 -10.91 -7.28
N THR A 20 -1.61 -11.84 -7.44
CA THR A 20 -1.97 -12.37 -8.77
C THR A 20 -2.62 -11.30 -9.63
N ALA A 21 -3.53 -10.49 -9.08
CA ALA A 21 -4.20 -9.38 -9.76
C ALA A 21 -3.20 -8.29 -10.19
N ALA A 22 -2.34 -7.86 -9.25
CA ALA A 22 -1.29 -6.87 -9.50
C ALA A 22 -0.28 -7.35 -10.55
N SER A 23 0.15 -8.63 -10.46
CA SER A 23 1.05 -9.24 -11.46
C SER A 23 0.42 -9.27 -12.84
N LEU A 24 -0.86 -9.66 -12.95
CA LEU A 24 -1.59 -9.60 -14.22
C LEU A 24 -1.66 -8.18 -14.76
N GLY A 25 -1.93 -7.19 -13.88
CA GLY A 25 -1.92 -5.77 -14.24
C GLY A 25 -0.58 -5.36 -14.85
N ARG A 26 0.54 -5.73 -14.23
CA ARG A 26 1.90 -5.51 -14.75
C ARG A 26 2.10 -6.15 -16.13
N LEU A 27 1.67 -7.41 -16.29
CA LEU A 27 1.82 -8.15 -17.55
C LEU A 27 1.00 -7.56 -18.70
N LEU A 28 -0.19 -7.04 -18.41
CA LEU A 28 -1.03 -6.36 -19.40
C LEU A 28 -0.45 -4.99 -19.78
N LYS A 29 0.06 -4.21 -18.80
CA LYS A 29 0.77 -2.96 -19.06
C LYS A 29 2.03 -3.17 -19.90
N ALA A 30 2.79 -4.22 -19.64
CA ALA A 30 3.96 -4.60 -20.43
C ALA A 30 3.62 -4.92 -21.91
N ARG A 31 2.33 -5.12 -22.22
CA ARG A 31 1.79 -5.31 -23.56
C ARG A 31 1.17 -4.06 -24.17
N GLY A 32 1.26 -2.93 -23.48
CA GLY A 32 0.74 -1.64 -23.92
C GLY A 32 -0.74 -1.37 -23.60
N TYR A 33 -1.41 -2.22 -22.81
CA TYR A 33 -2.77 -1.95 -22.35
C TYR A 33 -2.78 -0.97 -21.17
N LYS A 34 -3.74 -0.06 -21.16
CA LYS A 34 -4.08 0.74 -19.99
C LYS A 34 -4.91 -0.12 -19.03
N VAL A 35 -4.48 -0.21 -17.77
CA VAL A 35 -5.08 -1.11 -16.78
C VAL A 35 -5.59 -0.30 -15.59
N ALA A 36 -6.84 -0.55 -15.19
CA ALA A 36 -7.39 -0.09 -13.93
C ALA A 36 -7.43 -1.27 -12.93
N MET A 37 -7.14 -0.98 -11.66
CA MET A 37 -7.24 -1.95 -10.58
C MET A 37 -8.32 -1.52 -9.59
N GLN A 38 -9.11 -2.49 -9.09
CA GLN A 38 -10.14 -2.24 -8.10
C GLN A 38 -10.15 -3.35 -7.04
N LYS A 39 -10.43 -2.97 -5.80
CA LYS A 39 -10.62 -3.88 -4.66
C LYS A 39 -12.05 -3.80 -4.16
N CYS A 40 -12.71 -4.95 -4.06
CA CYS A 40 -14.00 -5.11 -3.39
C CYS A 40 -13.79 -5.79 -2.04
N ASP A 41 -13.88 -5.02 -0.95
CA ASP A 41 -13.74 -5.51 0.41
C ASP A 41 -15.08 -5.82 1.03
N THR A 42 -15.20 -7.00 1.61
CA THR A 42 -16.47 -7.55 2.11
C THR A 42 -16.81 -7.10 3.53
N TYR A 43 -15.92 -6.36 4.22
CA TYR A 43 -16.18 -5.84 5.56
C TYR A 43 -17.07 -4.59 5.55
N TYR A 44 -17.76 -4.34 6.68
CA TYR A 44 -18.74 -3.27 6.86
C TYR A 44 -18.15 -1.90 7.22
N ASN A 45 -16.84 -1.77 7.35
CA ASN A 45 -16.22 -0.48 7.65
C ASN A 45 -16.37 0.47 6.45
N PHE A 46 -16.92 1.65 6.71
CA PHE A 46 -17.05 2.72 5.70
C PHE A 46 -15.69 3.35 5.39
N ASN A 47 -14.93 3.66 6.44
CA ASN A 47 -13.64 4.32 6.34
C ASN A 47 -12.54 3.41 6.92
N PRO A 48 -11.66 2.85 6.08
CA PRO A 48 -10.53 2.03 6.53
C PRO A 48 -9.57 2.75 7.48
N ALA A 49 -9.48 4.09 7.44
CA ALA A 49 -8.63 4.86 8.36
C ALA A 49 -8.99 4.67 9.85
N LEU A 50 -10.18 4.16 10.13
CA LEU A 50 -10.63 3.88 11.51
C LEU A 50 -10.28 2.45 11.96
N LEU A 51 -9.75 1.62 11.05
CA LEU A 51 -9.30 0.27 11.39
C LEU A 51 -7.97 0.32 12.14
N SER A 52 -7.81 -0.60 13.07
CA SER A 52 -6.55 -0.73 13.82
C SER A 52 -5.45 -1.27 12.90
N PRO A 53 -4.29 -0.59 12.78
CA PRO A 53 -3.15 -1.12 12.03
C PRO A 53 -2.65 -2.48 12.54
N LEU A 54 -2.92 -2.81 13.80
CA LEU A 54 -2.59 -4.12 14.40
C LEU A 54 -3.51 -5.26 13.94
N GLN A 55 -4.62 -4.96 13.27
CA GLN A 55 -5.57 -5.97 12.75
C GLN A 55 -5.59 -6.03 11.22
N HIS A 56 -5.48 -4.89 10.55
CA HIS A 56 -5.71 -4.76 9.11
C HIS A 56 -4.46 -4.32 8.34
N GLY A 57 -3.34 -4.07 9.03
CA GLY A 57 -2.15 -3.50 8.41
C GLY A 57 -2.25 -1.99 8.22
N GLU A 58 -1.45 -1.43 7.33
CA GLU A 58 -1.41 0.01 7.10
C GLU A 58 -2.70 0.55 6.47
N ASN A 59 -2.99 1.81 6.77
CA ASN A 59 -3.97 2.60 6.03
C ASN A 59 -3.27 3.25 4.84
N PHE A 60 -3.54 2.73 3.64
CA PHE A 60 -3.03 3.32 2.42
C PHE A 60 -3.84 4.56 2.04
N ILE A 61 -3.18 5.63 1.61
CA ILE A 61 -3.84 6.87 1.18
C ILE A 61 -3.73 6.99 -0.33
N THR A 62 -4.87 7.09 -1.00
CA THR A 62 -4.96 7.27 -2.45
C THR A 62 -4.62 8.68 -2.89
N GLU A 63 -4.47 8.91 -4.19
CA GLU A 63 -4.14 10.20 -4.77
C GLU A 63 -5.16 11.31 -4.42
N ASP A 64 -6.42 10.97 -4.37
CA ASP A 64 -7.53 11.88 -4.02
C ASP A 64 -7.84 11.93 -2.52
N GLY A 65 -6.95 11.39 -1.66
CA GLY A 65 -7.02 11.52 -0.21
C GLY A 65 -7.97 10.55 0.49
N VAL A 66 -8.41 9.51 -0.18
CA VAL A 66 -9.24 8.49 0.43
C VAL A 66 -8.37 7.43 1.10
N ALA A 67 -8.67 7.10 2.37
CA ALA A 67 -8.05 5.96 3.02
C ALA A 67 -8.59 4.65 2.45
N ALA A 68 -7.70 3.71 2.20
CA ALA A 68 -7.99 2.45 1.55
C ALA A 68 -7.21 1.30 2.18
N ASP A 69 -7.55 0.08 1.81
CA ASP A 69 -6.83 -1.13 2.18
C ASP A 69 -5.41 -1.15 1.56
N LEU A 70 -4.48 -1.82 2.24
CA LEU A 70 -3.07 -1.95 1.83
C LEU A 70 -2.88 -2.58 0.44
N ASP A 71 -3.86 -3.35 -0.04
CA ASP A 71 -3.81 -3.97 -1.38
C ASP A 71 -3.73 -2.93 -2.50
N LEU A 72 -4.31 -1.72 -2.31
CA LEU A 72 -4.19 -0.66 -3.30
C LEU A 72 -2.72 -0.23 -3.47
N GLY A 73 -1.94 -0.23 -2.39
CA GLY A 73 -0.50 0.01 -2.44
C GLY A 73 0.23 -1.05 -3.30
N HIS A 74 -0.13 -2.33 -3.14
CA HIS A 74 0.40 -3.38 -4.01
C HIS A 74 0.07 -3.14 -5.48
N TYR A 75 -1.18 -2.77 -5.78
CA TYR A 75 -1.57 -2.49 -7.16
C TYR A 75 -0.75 -1.35 -7.74
N GLU A 76 -0.66 -0.20 -7.05
CA GLU A 76 0.12 0.95 -7.51
C GLU A 76 1.60 0.60 -7.76
N ARG A 77 2.22 -0.18 -6.86
CA ARG A 77 3.62 -0.60 -6.98
C ARG A 77 3.86 -1.44 -8.24
N PHE A 78 2.91 -2.31 -8.60
CA PHE A 78 3.06 -3.21 -9.75
C PHE A 78 2.69 -2.54 -11.07
N ILE A 79 1.62 -1.75 -11.12
CA ILE A 79 1.18 -1.10 -12.35
C ILE A 79 1.86 0.26 -12.59
N ASP A 80 2.60 0.80 -11.60
CA ASP A 80 3.25 2.11 -11.63
C ASP A 80 2.26 3.22 -12.04
N GLU A 81 1.13 3.27 -11.35
CA GLU A 81 0.11 4.32 -11.49
C GLU A 81 -0.55 4.59 -10.15
N SER A 82 -0.89 5.87 -9.90
CA SER A 82 -1.63 6.29 -8.71
C SER A 82 -3.12 5.97 -8.86
N LEU A 83 -3.71 5.37 -7.81
CA LEU A 83 -5.12 5.02 -7.75
C LEU A 83 -5.93 6.08 -6.99
N LYS A 84 -7.22 6.15 -7.30
CA LYS A 84 -8.19 6.98 -6.59
C LYS A 84 -9.06 6.15 -5.66
N GLY A 85 -9.71 6.81 -4.71
CA GLY A 85 -10.57 6.16 -3.70
C GLY A 85 -11.75 5.37 -4.26
N GLU A 86 -12.18 5.65 -5.50
CA GLU A 86 -13.20 4.86 -6.21
C GLU A 86 -12.72 3.44 -6.54
N ALA A 87 -11.40 3.19 -6.53
CA ALA A 87 -10.82 1.85 -6.67
C ALA A 87 -11.04 0.96 -5.43
N SER A 88 -11.41 1.53 -4.28
CA SER A 88 -11.72 0.83 -3.03
C SER A 88 -13.23 0.81 -2.78
N ILE A 89 -13.83 -0.36 -2.93
CA ILE A 89 -15.27 -0.60 -2.75
C ILE A 89 -15.47 -1.47 -1.51
N THR A 90 -16.06 -0.91 -0.43
CA THR A 90 -16.35 -1.65 0.80
C THR A 90 -17.86 -1.87 0.98
N THR A 91 -18.25 -2.92 1.71
CA THR A 91 -19.66 -3.16 2.04
C THR A 91 -20.26 -1.96 2.79
N GLY A 92 -19.48 -1.29 3.66
CA GLY A 92 -19.94 -0.08 4.35
C GLY A 92 -20.30 1.05 3.40
N LYS A 93 -19.46 1.32 2.38
CA LYS A 93 -19.74 2.34 1.35
C LYS A 93 -21.01 2.00 0.53
N ILE A 94 -21.22 0.71 0.22
CA ILE A 94 -22.40 0.23 -0.50
C ILE A 94 -23.68 0.48 0.32
N HIS A 95 -23.69 0.01 1.58
CA HIS A 95 -24.87 0.12 2.44
C HIS A 95 -25.18 1.57 2.79
N THR A 96 -24.19 2.40 3.06
CA THR A 96 -24.40 3.84 3.31
C THR A 96 -25.07 4.51 2.12
N ALA A 97 -24.63 4.26 0.90
CA ALA A 97 -25.25 4.82 -0.30
C ALA A 97 -26.73 4.39 -0.46
N LEU A 98 -27.05 3.13 -0.14
CA LEU A 98 -28.43 2.66 -0.18
C LEU A 98 -29.31 3.34 0.87
N VAL A 99 -28.83 3.46 2.11
CA VAL A 99 -29.55 4.13 3.20
C VAL A 99 -29.76 5.62 2.88
N GLU A 100 -28.74 6.30 2.38
CA GLU A 100 -28.86 7.71 1.99
C GLU A 100 -29.90 7.93 0.89
N ARG A 101 -29.96 7.04 -0.14
CA ARG A 101 -30.97 7.10 -1.19
C ARG A 101 -32.38 6.82 -0.66
N GLU A 102 -32.50 5.87 0.26
CA GLU A 102 -33.77 5.55 0.91
C GLU A 102 -34.29 6.76 1.68
N LEU A 103 -33.46 7.39 2.50
CA LEU A 103 -33.82 8.59 3.27
C LEU A 103 -34.18 9.79 2.38
N ARG A 104 -33.62 9.87 1.16
CA ARG A 104 -34.02 10.87 0.16
C ARG A 104 -35.29 10.49 -0.62
N GLY A 105 -35.87 9.31 -0.36
CA GLY A 105 -37.09 8.85 -1.03
C GLY A 105 -36.90 8.34 -2.47
N GLU A 106 -35.67 8.10 -2.91
CA GLU A 106 -35.37 7.70 -4.30
C GLU A 106 -35.96 6.35 -4.70
N TYR A 107 -36.28 5.51 -3.73
CA TYR A 107 -36.88 4.21 -3.98
C TYR A 107 -38.43 4.21 -4.07
N HIS A 108 -39.07 5.36 -3.90
CA HIS A 108 -40.50 5.56 -4.05
C HIS A 108 -41.36 4.52 -3.30
N GLY A 109 -40.92 4.08 -2.12
CA GLY A 109 -41.64 3.08 -1.29
C GLY A 109 -41.40 1.62 -1.67
N ALA A 110 -40.45 1.35 -2.60
CA ALA A 110 -40.08 -0.04 -2.92
C ALA A 110 -39.34 -0.70 -1.75
N THR A 111 -39.53 -2.00 -1.56
CA THR A 111 -38.75 -2.80 -0.61
C THR A 111 -37.32 -2.98 -1.11
N ILE A 112 -36.33 -2.53 -0.32
CA ILE A 112 -34.92 -2.65 -0.66
C ILE A 112 -34.42 -4.04 -0.26
N THR A 113 -33.80 -4.76 -1.21
CA THR A 113 -33.32 -6.13 -1.03
C THR A 113 -31.90 -6.27 -1.54
N VAL A 114 -31.21 -7.36 -1.19
CA VAL A 114 -29.84 -7.61 -1.68
C VAL A 114 -29.84 -7.67 -3.22
N VAL A 115 -30.76 -8.42 -3.80
CA VAL A 115 -30.99 -8.45 -5.25
C VAL A 115 -32.33 -7.79 -5.52
N PRO A 116 -32.41 -6.70 -6.31
CA PRO A 116 -31.33 -6.14 -7.14
C PRO A 116 -30.58 -4.97 -6.52
N HIS A 117 -30.95 -4.41 -5.35
CA HIS A 117 -30.51 -3.09 -4.93
C HIS A 117 -29.02 -3.07 -4.54
N VAL A 118 -28.57 -3.96 -3.64
CA VAL A 118 -27.15 -4.07 -3.26
C VAL A 118 -26.30 -4.48 -4.46
N THR A 119 -26.74 -5.48 -5.23
CA THR A 119 -26.01 -5.94 -6.42
C THR A 119 -25.89 -4.87 -7.49
N ASN A 120 -26.94 -4.05 -7.71
CA ASN A 120 -26.89 -2.94 -8.66
C ASN A 120 -25.92 -1.84 -8.20
N GLU A 121 -25.86 -1.53 -6.90
CA GLU A 121 -24.89 -0.55 -6.37
C GLU A 121 -23.45 -1.04 -6.54
N ILE A 122 -23.18 -2.33 -6.27
CA ILE A 122 -21.86 -2.93 -6.51
C ILE A 122 -21.48 -2.83 -7.98
N LYS A 123 -22.37 -3.23 -8.89
CA LYS A 123 -22.15 -3.17 -10.34
C LYS A 123 -21.88 -1.73 -10.81
N HIS A 124 -22.71 -0.80 -10.34
CA HIS A 124 -22.57 0.63 -10.65
C HIS A 124 -21.18 1.15 -10.27
N ARG A 125 -20.71 0.89 -9.05
CA ARG A 125 -19.37 1.32 -8.60
C ARG A 125 -18.26 0.68 -9.42
N ILE A 126 -18.34 -0.63 -9.69
CA ILE A 126 -17.34 -1.31 -10.51
C ILE A 126 -17.23 -0.68 -11.92
N ILE A 127 -18.36 -0.45 -12.56
CA ILE A 127 -18.42 0.11 -13.92
C ILE A 127 -17.94 1.57 -13.90
N THR A 128 -18.47 2.39 -13.00
CA THR A 128 -18.12 3.82 -12.93
C THR A 128 -16.64 4.04 -12.68
N ALA A 129 -16.04 3.33 -11.71
CA ALA A 129 -14.61 3.45 -11.45
C ALA A 129 -13.76 2.97 -12.64
N ALA A 130 -14.19 1.91 -13.33
CA ALA A 130 -13.52 1.45 -14.54
C ALA A 130 -13.61 2.49 -15.68
N GLU A 131 -14.77 3.06 -15.94
CA GLU A 131 -14.98 4.08 -16.98
C GLU A 131 -14.22 5.37 -16.68
N ASN A 132 -14.25 5.84 -15.44
CA ASN A 132 -13.52 7.05 -15.00
C ASN A 132 -12.00 6.91 -15.16
N SER A 133 -11.46 5.69 -15.07
CA SER A 133 -10.03 5.44 -15.25
C SER A 133 -9.55 5.63 -16.69
N GLY A 134 -10.45 5.52 -17.69
CA GLY A 134 -10.10 5.54 -19.12
C GLY A 134 -9.23 4.37 -19.55
N ALA A 135 -9.22 3.27 -18.79
CA ALA A 135 -8.43 2.07 -19.08
C ALA A 135 -9.06 1.21 -20.19
N ASP A 136 -8.28 0.30 -20.78
CA ASP A 136 -8.75 -0.72 -21.72
C ASP A 136 -9.30 -1.94 -20.98
N ILE A 137 -8.67 -2.27 -19.84
CA ILE A 137 -8.96 -3.45 -19.02
C ILE A 137 -9.04 -3.05 -17.55
N ALA A 138 -10.14 -3.36 -16.90
CA ALA A 138 -10.30 -3.25 -15.45
C ALA A 138 -10.11 -4.63 -14.79
N ILE A 139 -9.25 -4.71 -13.78
CA ILE A 139 -9.03 -5.91 -12.95
C ILE A 139 -9.66 -5.65 -11.59
N ILE A 140 -10.65 -6.45 -11.24
CA ILE A 140 -11.41 -6.33 -9.99
C ILE A 140 -11.11 -7.53 -9.10
N GLU A 141 -10.48 -7.28 -7.95
CA GLU A 141 -10.30 -8.32 -6.95
C GLU A 141 -11.49 -8.36 -6.00
N ILE A 142 -12.06 -9.55 -5.82
CA ILE A 142 -13.13 -9.79 -4.85
C ILE A 142 -12.50 -10.31 -3.54
N GLY A 143 -12.69 -9.55 -2.46
CA GLY A 143 -12.29 -9.94 -1.12
C GLY A 143 -13.05 -11.16 -0.59
N GLY A 144 -12.52 -11.77 0.48
CA GLY A 144 -13.11 -12.96 1.08
C GLY A 144 -12.85 -14.23 0.27
N VAL A 145 -13.60 -15.28 0.61
CA VAL A 145 -13.51 -16.63 0.03
C VAL A 145 -14.83 -16.97 -0.64
N ALA A 146 -14.77 -17.63 -1.80
CA ALA A 146 -15.97 -18.11 -2.49
C ALA A 146 -16.71 -19.14 -1.62
N GLY A 147 -17.93 -18.80 -1.25
CA GLY A 147 -18.76 -19.58 -0.32
C GLY A 147 -19.00 -18.92 1.03
N ASP A 148 -18.26 -17.86 1.37
CA ASP A 148 -18.50 -17.06 2.56
C ASP A 148 -19.72 -16.15 2.38
N ILE A 149 -20.44 -15.88 3.48
CA ILE A 149 -21.65 -15.06 3.48
C ILE A 149 -21.34 -13.64 3.00
N GLU A 150 -20.23 -13.08 3.48
CA GLU A 150 -19.83 -11.70 3.22
C GLU A 150 -19.49 -11.45 1.75
N SER A 151 -18.96 -12.46 1.05
CA SER A 151 -18.60 -12.34 -0.38
C SER A 151 -19.79 -12.53 -1.32
N SER A 152 -20.88 -13.13 -0.82
CA SER A 152 -22.03 -13.53 -1.65
C SER A 152 -22.65 -12.41 -2.48
N PRO A 153 -22.90 -11.19 -1.97
CA PRO A 153 -23.45 -10.09 -2.78
C PRO A 153 -22.55 -9.66 -3.93
N TYR A 154 -21.23 -9.66 -3.69
CA TYR A 154 -20.24 -9.32 -4.71
C TYR A 154 -20.16 -10.39 -5.80
N LEU A 155 -20.13 -11.66 -5.40
CA LEU A 155 -20.12 -12.77 -6.35
C LEU A 155 -21.40 -12.79 -7.20
N GLU A 156 -22.56 -12.51 -6.60
CA GLU A 156 -23.82 -12.37 -7.35
C GLU A 156 -23.79 -11.18 -8.31
N ALA A 157 -23.23 -10.03 -7.90
CA ALA A 157 -23.11 -8.85 -8.75
C ALA A 157 -22.22 -9.13 -9.98
N ILE A 158 -21.04 -9.75 -9.81
CA ILE A 158 -20.15 -10.06 -10.95
C ILE A 158 -20.71 -11.19 -11.83
N ARG A 159 -21.51 -12.11 -11.27
CA ARG A 159 -22.25 -13.09 -12.05
C ARG A 159 -23.26 -12.41 -12.98
N GLN A 160 -23.98 -11.40 -12.49
CA GLN A 160 -24.89 -10.59 -13.30
C GLN A 160 -24.12 -9.80 -14.37
N LEU A 161 -23.00 -9.15 -14.02
CA LEU A 161 -22.16 -8.41 -14.98
C LEU A 161 -21.70 -9.28 -16.16
N LYS A 162 -21.42 -10.56 -15.93
CA LYS A 162 -21.05 -11.48 -17.03
C LYS A 162 -22.13 -11.51 -18.14
N TRP A 163 -23.40 -11.52 -17.74
CA TRP A 163 -24.51 -11.53 -18.68
C TRP A 163 -24.76 -10.16 -19.31
N GLU A 164 -24.71 -9.10 -18.50
CA GLU A 164 -24.97 -7.74 -18.95
C GLU A 164 -23.91 -7.23 -19.92
N LEU A 165 -22.64 -7.53 -19.66
CA LEU A 165 -21.50 -7.10 -20.49
C LEU A 165 -21.32 -7.99 -21.75
N GLY A 166 -21.82 -9.21 -21.72
CA GLY A 166 -21.78 -10.14 -22.85
C GLY A 166 -20.46 -10.89 -23.02
N ALA A 167 -20.50 -11.89 -23.88
CA ALA A 167 -19.39 -12.81 -24.11
C ALA A 167 -18.14 -12.11 -24.69
N GLY A 168 -16.98 -12.38 -24.10
CA GLY A 168 -15.70 -11.82 -24.53
C GLY A 168 -15.40 -10.43 -23.96
N ASN A 169 -16.23 -9.94 -23.02
CA ASN A 169 -15.97 -8.69 -22.29
C ASN A 169 -15.63 -8.93 -20.82
N THR A 170 -15.73 -10.17 -20.35
CA THR A 170 -15.37 -10.57 -18.99
C THR A 170 -14.46 -11.79 -18.99
N CYS A 171 -13.55 -11.87 -18.02
CA CYS A 171 -12.71 -13.03 -17.73
C CYS A 171 -12.72 -13.29 -16.22
N PHE A 172 -12.93 -14.54 -15.81
CA PHE A 172 -12.97 -14.95 -14.40
C PHE A 172 -11.73 -15.77 -14.05
N ILE A 173 -10.91 -15.25 -13.16
CA ILE A 173 -9.76 -15.94 -12.61
C ILE A 173 -10.11 -16.39 -11.19
N HIS A 174 -9.86 -17.66 -10.90
CA HIS A 174 -10.02 -18.19 -9.55
C HIS A 174 -8.70 -18.65 -8.98
N VAL A 175 -8.27 -18.00 -7.91
CA VAL A 175 -7.05 -18.36 -7.18
C VAL A 175 -7.41 -19.35 -6.08
N ALA A 176 -6.77 -20.51 -6.07
CA ALA A 176 -7.05 -21.57 -5.10
C ALA A 176 -5.78 -22.24 -4.61
N LEU A 177 -5.78 -22.65 -3.34
CA LEU A 177 -4.66 -23.38 -2.74
C LEU A 177 -4.61 -24.80 -3.28
N MET A 178 -3.41 -25.24 -3.64
CA MET A 178 -3.09 -26.63 -3.96
C MET A 178 -1.94 -27.10 -3.05
N PRO A 179 -2.26 -27.60 -1.83
CA PRO A 179 -1.25 -27.90 -0.82
C PRO A 179 -0.45 -29.15 -1.17
N TYR A 180 0.83 -29.10 -0.83
CA TYR A 180 1.71 -30.26 -0.82
C TYR A 180 1.78 -30.82 0.59
N LEU A 181 1.46 -32.09 0.75
CA LEU A 181 1.58 -32.79 2.03
C LEU A 181 2.94 -33.47 2.10
N SER A 182 3.91 -32.86 2.76
CA SER A 182 5.29 -33.34 2.87
C SER A 182 5.39 -34.76 3.44
N VAL A 183 4.55 -35.10 4.44
CA VAL A 183 4.49 -36.41 5.05
C VAL A 183 4.02 -37.48 4.06
N ALA A 184 3.10 -37.15 3.18
CA ALA A 184 2.56 -38.09 2.18
C ALA A 184 3.34 -38.05 0.85
N GLY A 185 4.23 -37.05 0.67
CA GLY A 185 4.98 -36.85 -0.57
C GLY A 185 4.10 -36.51 -1.77
N GLU A 186 2.90 -36.01 -1.56
CA GLU A 186 1.94 -35.79 -2.67
C GLU A 186 1.20 -34.46 -2.57
N MET A 187 0.84 -33.95 -3.75
CA MET A 187 0.02 -32.78 -3.93
C MET A 187 -1.47 -33.13 -3.88
N LYS A 188 -2.24 -32.32 -3.16
CA LYS A 188 -3.69 -32.54 -3.01
C LYS A 188 -4.49 -31.56 -3.88
N THR A 189 -5.18 -32.11 -4.89
CA THR A 189 -6.04 -31.33 -5.79
C THR A 189 -7.46 -31.09 -5.25
N LYS A 190 -7.87 -31.81 -4.21
CA LYS A 190 -9.24 -31.72 -3.65
C LYS A 190 -9.61 -30.32 -3.13
N PRO A 191 -8.75 -29.58 -2.40
CA PRO A 191 -9.09 -28.23 -1.94
C PRO A 191 -9.43 -27.29 -3.10
N THR A 192 -8.61 -27.28 -4.16
CA THR A 192 -8.87 -26.50 -5.38
C THR A 192 -10.19 -26.89 -6.04
N GLN A 193 -10.49 -28.20 -6.17
CA GLN A 193 -11.75 -28.70 -6.75
C GLN A 193 -12.96 -28.23 -5.93
N HIS A 194 -12.88 -28.29 -4.60
CA HIS A 194 -13.98 -27.85 -3.71
C HIS A 194 -14.20 -26.35 -3.81
N SER A 195 -13.13 -25.57 -3.86
CA SER A 195 -13.20 -24.10 -4.03
C SER A 195 -13.90 -23.71 -5.35
N VAL A 196 -13.48 -24.31 -6.46
CA VAL A 196 -14.15 -24.09 -7.76
C VAL A 196 -15.59 -24.60 -7.74
N LYS A 197 -15.89 -25.71 -7.05
CA LYS A 197 -17.27 -26.19 -6.90
C LYS A 197 -18.13 -25.17 -6.15
N ALA A 198 -17.63 -24.53 -5.09
CA ALA A 198 -18.34 -23.49 -4.36
C ALA A 198 -18.65 -22.27 -5.27
N LEU A 199 -17.66 -21.81 -6.06
CA LEU A 199 -17.85 -20.72 -7.01
C LEU A 199 -18.89 -21.08 -8.09
N ARG A 200 -18.85 -22.31 -8.62
CA ARG A 200 -19.82 -22.80 -9.60
C ARG A 200 -21.22 -22.93 -9.04
N ALA A 201 -21.38 -23.24 -7.77
CA ALA A 201 -22.70 -23.29 -7.12
C ALA A 201 -23.39 -21.92 -7.10
N ILE A 202 -22.63 -20.83 -7.15
CA ILE A 202 -23.14 -19.45 -7.28
C ILE A 202 -23.45 -19.12 -8.77
N GLY A 203 -23.07 -19.98 -9.71
CA GLY A 203 -23.29 -19.76 -11.16
C GLY A 203 -22.10 -19.13 -11.89
N ILE A 204 -20.91 -19.08 -11.27
CA ILE A 204 -19.69 -18.57 -11.91
C ILE A 204 -18.80 -19.74 -12.32
N GLN A 205 -18.59 -19.93 -13.62
CA GLN A 205 -17.57 -20.81 -14.17
C GLN A 205 -16.30 -19.99 -14.38
N PRO A 206 -15.16 -20.31 -13.71
CA PRO A 206 -13.89 -19.64 -13.97
C PRO A 206 -13.38 -19.97 -15.37
N ASP A 207 -12.71 -19.00 -15.99
CA ASP A 207 -12.02 -19.16 -17.27
C ASP A 207 -10.57 -19.64 -17.07
N VAL A 208 -9.95 -19.20 -15.98
CA VAL A 208 -8.58 -19.56 -15.58
C VAL A 208 -8.55 -19.91 -14.10
N ILE A 209 -7.80 -20.96 -13.76
CA ILE A 209 -7.54 -21.35 -12.36
C ILE A 209 -6.05 -21.13 -12.09
N VAL A 210 -5.76 -20.28 -11.08
CA VAL A 210 -4.41 -20.06 -10.58
C VAL A 210 -4.22 -20.90 -9.31
N CYS A 211 -3.37 -21.91 -9.39
CA CYS A 211 -3.07 -22.82 -8.29
C CYS A 211 -1.88 -22.31 -7.49
N ARG A 212 -2.12 -21.80 -6.30
CA ARG A 212 -1.07 -21.42 -5.35
C ARG A 212 -0.47 -22.69 -4.73
N THR A 213 0.85 -22.85 -4.78
CA THR A 213 1.54 -24.08 -4.38
C THR A 213 2.99 -23.82 -3.98
N GLU A 214 3.53 -24.65 -3.10
CA GLU A 214 4.93 -24.62 -2.69
C GLU A 214 5.87 -25.34 -3.69
N VAL A 215 5.34 -26.32 -4.43
CA VAL A 215 6.12 -27.18 -5.33
C VAL A 215 5.55 -27.19 -6.75
N ASN A 216 6.33 -27.66 -7.73
CA ASN A 216 5.86 -27.74 -9.11
C ASN A 216 4.67 -28.70 -9.28
N ILE A 217 3.68 -28.25 -10.04
CA ILE A 217 2.49 -29.04 -10.35
C ILE A 217 2.79 -29.99 -11.51
N SER A 218 2.58 -31.30 -11.29
CA SER A 218 2.71 -32.28 -12.36
C SER A 218 1.63 -32.11 -13.43
N GLN A 219 1.93 -32.52 -14.67
CA GLN A 219 0.94 -32.46 -15.76
C GLN A 219 -0.34 -33.23 -15.41
N SER A 220 -0.21 -34.42 -14.80
CA SER A 220 -1.35 -35.22 -14.38
C SER A 220 -2.23 -34.52 -13.34
N ALA A 221 -1.64 -33.69 -12.46
CA ALA A 221 -2.40 -32.87 -11.52
C ALA A 221 -3.11 -31.70 -12.22
N LYS A 222 -2.46 -31.04 -13.20
CA LYS A 222 -3.11 -30.02 -14.05
C LYS A 222 -4.28 -30.62 -14.83
N ASP A 223 -4.11 -31.80 -15.43
CA ASP A 223 -5.16 -32.52 -16.17
C ASP A 223 -6.36 -32.84 -15.26
N LYS A 224 -6.07 -33.30 -14.04
CA LYS A 224 -7.10 -33.60 -13.04
C LYS A 224 -7.88 -32.36 -12.62
N ILE A 225 -7.20 -31.24 -12.35
CA ILE A 225 -7.88 -29.96 -12.04
C ILE A 225 -8.73 -29.53 -13.22
N ALA A 226 -8.19 -29.53 -14.43
CA ALA A 226 -8.90 -29.14 -15.64
C ALA A 226 -10.20 -29.92 -15.83
N LEU A 227 -10.12 -31.25 -15.69
CA LEU A 227 -11.28 -32.15 -15.81
C LEU A 227 -12.35 -31.84 -14.76
N PHE A 228 -11.99 -31.82 -13.47
CA PHE A 228 -12.95 -31.65 -12.39
C PHE A 228 -13.51 -30.22 -12.29
N CYS A 229 -12.77 -29.22 -12.73
CA CYS A 229 -13.14 -27.82 -12.67
C CYS A 229 -13.74 -27.30 -13.99
N ASN A 230 -13.80 -28.14 -15.03
CA ASN A 230 -14.33 -27.80 -16.34
C ASN A 230 -13.67 -26.57 -16.99
N VAL A 231 -12.33 -26.59 -17.02
CA VAL A 231 -11.52 -25.60 -17.72
C VAL A 231 -10.57 -26.29 -18.68
N PRO A 232 -10.10 -25.63 -19.76
CA PRO A 232 -9.04 -26.18 -20.60
C PRO A 232 -7.78 -26.46 -19.76
N VAL A 233 -7.04 -27.53 -20.08
CA VAL A 233 -5.80 -27.89 -19.36
C VAL A 233 -4.79 -26.75 -19.35
N GLY A 234 -4.66 -26.03 -20.48
CA GLY A 234 -3.80 -24.86 -20.60
C GLY A 234 -4.20 -23.67 -19.73
N ASN A 235 -5.42 -23.69 -19.17
CA ASN A 235 -5.91 -22.61 -18.30
C ASN A 235 -5.76 -22.93 -16.80
N VAL A 236 -4.98 -23.98 -16.46
CA VAL A 236 -4.55 -24.29 -15.09
C VAL A 236 -3.13 -23.77 -14.91
N VAL A 237 -3.01 -22.62 -14.29
CA VAL A 237 -1.77 -21.87 -14.08
C VAL A 237 -1.18 -22.21 -12.74
N GLN A 238 0.12 -22.46 -12.70
CA GLN A 238 0.89 -22.61 -11.47
C GLN A 238 1.34 -21.24 -10.97
N ASN A 239 1.09 -20.94 -9.70
CA ASN A 239 1.69 -19.83 -8.98
C ASN A 239 2.44 -20.37 -7.77
N ARG A 240 3.71 -20.73 -7.99
CA ARG A 240 4.58 -21.26 -6.95
C ARG A 240 5.10 -20.15 -6.06
N ASP A 241 5.45 -20.49 -4.80
CA ASP A 241 6.13 -19.61 -3.89
C ASP A 241 7.44 -19.13 -4.51
N ALA A 242 7.63 -17.82 -4.50
CA ALA A 242 8.78 -17.13 -5.04
C ALA A 242 9.64 -16.55 -3.91
N SER A 243 10.91 -16.29 -4.17
CA SER A 243 11.83 -15.67 -3.20
C SER A 243 11.42 -14.22 -2.90
N THR A 244 10.82 -13.56 -3.87
CA THR A 244 10.27 -12.20 -3.75
C THR A 244 8.97 -12.08 -4.55
N LEU A 245 8.09 -11.16 -4.13
CA LEU A 245 6.87 -10.84 -4.87
C LEU A 245 7.15 -10.32 -6.29
N PHE A 246 8.33 -9.74 -6.52
CA PHE A 246 8.71 -9.19 -7.83
C PHE A 246 8.97 -10.26 -8.89
N GLU A 247 9.26 -11.52 -8.51
CA GLU A 247 9.37 -12.64 -9.45
C GLU A 247 8.00 -13.14 -9.95
N VAL A 248 6.93 -12.89 -9.20
CA VAL A 248 5.60 -13.46 -9.52
C VAL A 248 5.11 -13.07 -10.91
N PRO A 249 5.22 -11.80 -11.38
CA PRO A 249 4.85 -11.46 -12.76
C PRO A 249 5.64 -12.29 -13.79
N LEU A 250 6.95 -12.47 -13.61
CA LEU A 250 7.79 -13.23 -14.53
C LEU A 250 7.41 -14.71 -14.56
N ASN A 251 7.06 -15.28 -13.40
CA ASN A 251 6.62 -16.67 -13.30
C ASN A 251 5.24 -16.88 -13.94
N LEU A 252 4.30 -15.96 -13.72
CA LEU A 252 2.97 -16.00 -14.35
C LEU A 252 3.01 -15.73 -15.85
N GLU A 253 4.00 -14.96 -16.35
CA GLU A 253 4.26 -14.81 -17.78
C GLU A 253 4.70 -16.12 -18.42
N LYS A 254 5.64 -16.85 -17.79
CA LYS A 254 6.10 -18.18 -18.25
C LYS A 254 4.95 -19.18 -18.31
N GLU A 255 3.98 -19.09 -17.39
CA GLU A 255 2.76 -19.91 -17.38
C GLU A 255 1.72 -19.43 -18.40
N GLY A 256 1.89 -18.25 -19.02
CA GLY A 256 1.05 -17.73 -20.09
C GLY A 256 -0.25 -17.05 -19.60
N LEU A 257 -0.34 -16.63 -18.33
CA LEU A 257 -1.57 -16.08 -17.74
C LEU A 257 -2.16 -14.92 -18.55
N ALA A 258 -1.34 -13.93 -18.92
CA ALA A 258 -1.84 -12.77 -19.66
C ALA A 258 -2.40 -13.16 -21.04
N GLY A 259 -1.74 -14.09 -21.74
CA GLY A 259 -2.21 -14.60 -23.03
C GLY A 259 -3.57 -15.31 -22.95
N MET A 260 -3.81 -16.09 -21.87
CA MET A 260 -5.10 -16.75 -21.61
C MET A 260 -6.22 -15.72 -21.37
N VAL A 261 -5.93 -14.68 -20.57
CA VAL A 261 -6.87 -13.58 -20.28
C VAL A 261 -7.21 -12.83 -21.57
N LEU A 262 -6.21 -12.41 -22.33
CA LEU A 262 -6.41 -11.68 -23.59
C LEU A 262 -7.19 -12.51 -24.63
N LYS A 263 -6.93 -13.81 -24.71
CA LYS A 263 -7.69 -14.73 -25.57
C LYS A 263 -9.17 -14.79 -25.14
N THR A 264 -9.45 -14.89 -23.84
CA THR A 264 -10.83 -14.91 -23.30
C THR A 264 -11.55 -13.60 -23.61
N LEU A 265 -10.86 -12.46 -23.47
CA LEU A 265 -11.38 -11.13 -23.75
C LEU A 265 -11.43 -10.79 -25.24
N LYS A 266 -10.94 -11.68 -26.12
CA LYS A 266 -10.85 -11.48 -27.58
C LYS A 266 -10.03 -10.24 -27.93
N LEU A 267 -8.91 -10.03 -27.20
CA LEU A 267 -7.97 -8.96 -27.42
C LEU A 267 -6.68 -9.48 -28.06
N PRO A 268 -5.94 -8.65 -28.81
CA PRO A 268 -4.61 -8.98 -29.29
C PRO A 268 -3.66 -9.36 -28.16
N ASN A 269 -2.68 -10.24 -28.42
CA ASN A 269 -1.64 -10.61 -27.45
C ASN A 269 -0.26 -10.22 -27.99
N PRO A 270 0.11 -8.93 -27.96
CA PRO A 270 1.45 -8.51 -28.36
C PRO A 270 2.51 -9.02 -27.38
N PRO A 271 3.78 -9.09 -27.78
CA PRO A 271 4.89 -9.42 -26.88
C PRO A 271 4.91 -8.46 -25.68
N ALA A 272 5.21 -9.00 -24.50
CA ALA A 272 5.39 -8.18 -23.30
C ALA A 272 6.78 -7.57 -23.26
N ASP A 273 6.89 -6.26 -23.02
CA ASP A 273 8.15 -5.64 -22.64
C ASP A 273 8.34 -5.72 -21.12
N LEU A 274 9.14 -6.67 -20.69
CA LEU A 274 9.49 -6.92 -19.28
C LEU A 274 10.97 -6.68 -19.00
N ALA A 275 11.70 -6.03 -19.91
CA ALA A 275 13.15 -5.84 -19.77
C ALA A 275 13.50 -5.08 -18.49
N GLU A 276 12.84 -3.97 -18.22
CA GLU A 276 13.03 -3.16 -17.00
C GLU A 276 12.72 -3.98 -15.72
N TRP A 277 11.57 -4.68 -15.71
CA TRP A 277 11.17 -5.50 -14.58
C TRP A 277 12.13 -6.67 -14.32
N THR A 278 12.60 -7.33 -15.38
CA THR A 278 13.59 -8.40 -15.28
C THR A 278 14.93 -7.90 -14.73
N ASN A 279 15.38 -6.72 -15.20
CA ASN A 279 16.60 -6.10 -14.68
C ASN A 279 16.46 -5.70 -13.21
N MET A 280 15.29 -5.21 -12.80
CA MET A 280 15.01 -4.88 -11.40
C MET A 280 15.09 -6.12 -10.51
N VAL A 281 14.47 -7.25 -10.93
CA VAL A 281 14.57 -8.52 -10.19
C VAL A 281 16.01 -9.01 -10.12
N ALA A 282 16.77 -8.94 -11.22
CA ALA A 282 18.19 -9.33 -11.21
C ALA A 282 19.04 -8.48 -10.25
N ARG A 283 18.73 -7.19 -10.09
CA ARG A 283 19.40 -6.32 -9.11
C ARG A 283 19.01 -6.68 -7.67
N TYR A 284 17.76 -7.05 -7.44
CA TYR A 284 17.30 -7.55 -6.13
C TYR A 284 18.05 -8.83 -5.73
N ASP A 285 18.26 -9.77 -6.68
CA ASP A 285 18.90 -11.06 -6.43
C ASP A 285 20.44 -10.98 -6.29
N ALA A 286 21.06 -9.87 -6.70
CA ALA A 286 22.52 -9.72 -6.71
C ALA A 286 22.96 -8.45 -5.96
N PRO A 287 22.66 -8.30 -4.66
CA PRO A 287 23.14 -7.18 -3.86
C PRO A 287 24.66 -7.26 -3.66
N THR A 288 25.32 -6.11 -3.62
CA THR A 288 26.78 -6.01 -3.41
C THR A 288 27.16 -5.64 -1.99
N ARG A 289 26.20 -5.29 -1.16
CA ARG A 289 26.38 -4.89 0.24
C ARG A 289 25.14 -5.18 1.06
N GLU A 290 25.28 -5.14 2.37
CA GLU A 290 24.17 -5.30 3.32
C GLU A 290 23.97 -3.99 4.09
N VAL A 291 22.71 -3.63 4.34
CA VAL A 291 22.33 -2.45 5.12
C VAL A 291 21.28 -2.86 6.15
N ARG A 292 21.54 -2.59 7.42
CA ARG A 292 20.61 -2.87 8.52
C ARG A 292 19.96 -1.57 8.96
N ILE A 293 18.62 -1.54 8.93
CA ILE A 293 17.79 -0.39 9.29
C ILE A 293 16.95 -0.73 10.52
N ALA A 294 16.98 0.15 11.53
CA ALA A 294 16.04 0.12 12.63
C ALA A 294 14.79 0.92 12.26
N LEU A 295 13.63 0.25 12.11
CA LEU A 295 12.33 0.89 12.03
C LEU A 295 11.78 1.03 13.45
N VAL A 296 11.80 2.25 13.99
CA VAL A 296 11.37 2.52 15.36
C VAL A 296 9.94 3.06 15.34
N GLY A 297 8.99 2.22 15.75
CA GLY A 297 7.57 2.54 15.67
C GLY A 297 6.75 1.88 16.76
N LYS A 298 5.45 2.16 16.78
CA LYS A 298 4.51 1.67 17.79
C LYS A 298 3.66 0.46 17.37
N TYR A 299 3.64 0.15 16.05
CA TYR A 299 2.80 -0.94 15.50
C TYR A 299 3.64 -2.13 15.03
N VAL A 300 4.81 -2.32 15.62
CA VAL A 300 5.83 -3.30 15.20
C VAL A 300 5.45 -4.77 15.41
N ALA A 301 4.37 -5.04 16.15
CA ALA A 301 3.85 -6.40 16.32
C ALA A 301 3.22 -6.98 15.05
N VAL A 302 2.85 -6.14 14.09
CA VAL A 302 2.29 -6.53 12.79
C VAL A 302 3.10 -5.83 11.71
N HIS A 303 3.86 -6.59 10.91
CA HIS A 303 4.72 -6.03 9.87
C HIS A 303 3.93 -5.24 8.81
N ASP A 304 2.73 -5.71 8.48
CA ASP A 304 1.85 -5.06 7.50
C ASP A 304 1.39 -3.64 7.93
N ALA A 305 1.55 -3.28 9.21
CA ALA A 305 1.26 -1.92 9.68
C ALA A 305 2.22 -0.84 9.11
N TYR A 306 3.38 -1.25 8.60
CA TYR A 306 4.37 -0.39 7.96
C TYR A 306 4.79 -0.94 6.59
N LEU A 307 3.87 -1.61 5.91
CA LEU A 307 4.16 -2.31 4.66
C LEU A 307 4.77 -1.39 3.59
N SER A 308 4.17 -0.22 3.32
CA SER A 308 4.70 0.70 2.31
C SER A 308 6.07 1.25 2.67
N VAL A 309 6.36 1.48 3.97
CA VAL A 309 7.70 1.88 4.43
C VAL A 309 8.71 0.75 4.19
N HIS A 310 8.33 -0.49 4.53
CA HIS A 310 9.17 -1.68 4.28
C HIS A 310 9.47 -1.85 2.79
N GLU A 311 8.44 -1.83 1.95
CA GLU A 311 8.58 -1.93 0.50
C GLU A 311 9.44 -0.80 -0.07
N ALA A 312 9.27 0.45 0.39
CA ALA A 312 10.08 1.57 -0.05
C ALA A 312 11.58 1.41 0.31
N LEU A 313 11.87 0.82 1.48
CA LEU A 313 13.24 0.47 1.87
C LEU A 313 13.83 -0.62 0.96
N VAL A 314 13.04 -1.64 0.60
CA VAL A 314 13.44 -2.70 -0.35
C VAL A 314 13.69 -2.09 -1.74
N HIS A 315 12.81 -1.23 -2.24
CA HIS A 315 12.98 -0.54 -3.51
C HIS A 315 14.28 0.30 -3.53
N ALA A 316 14.55 1.00 -2.44
CA ALA A 316 15.80 1.76 -2.26
C ALA A 316 17.02 0.83 -2.22
N GLY A 317 16.89 -0.34 -1.63
CA GLY A 317 17.91 -1.40 -1.67
C GLY A 317 18.22 -1.82 -3.11
N ILE A 318 17.21 -2.09 -3.93
CA ILE A 318 17.37 -2.41 -5.35
C ILE A 318 18.10 -1.27 -6.08
N ALA A 319 17.71 -0.03 -5.83
CA ALA A 319 18.33 1.15 -6.45
C ALA A 319 19.82 1.28 -6.08
N ASN A 320 20.23 0.88 -4.87
CA ASN A 320 21.58 0.97 -4.34
C ASN A 320 22.40 -0.34 -4.43
N LEU A 321 21.86 -1.41 -5.04
CA LEU A 321 22.44 -2.76 -5.03
C LEU A 321 22.76 -3.24 -3.60
N ALA A 322 21.86 -2.99 -2.66
CA ALA A 322 21.99 -3.35 -1.26
C ALA A 322 20.89 -4.32 -0.82
N ALA A 323 21.25 -5.37 -0.10
CA ALA A 323 20.30 -6.16 0.68
C ALA A 323 19.94 -5.35 1.94
N VAL A 324 18.69 -4.96 2.06
CA VAL A 324 18.21 -4.18 3.20
C VAL A 324 17.51 -5.10 4.20
N TYR A 325 18.03 -5.14 5.42
CA TYR A 325 17.43 -5.86 6.55
C TYR A 325 16.77 -4.85 7.48
N VAL A 326 15.47 -5.00 7.70
CA VAL A 326 14.68 -4.09 8.54
C VAL A 326 14.33 -4.80 9.84
N ASP A 327 14.85 -4.30 10.95
CA ASP A 327 14.49 -4.73 12.28
C ASP A 327 13.44 -3.78 12.87
N TYR A 328 12.32 -4.33 13.33
CA TYR A 328 11.21 -3.58 13.90
C TYR A 328 11.40 -3.40 15.40
N ILE A 329 11.66 -2.16 15.83
CA ILE A 329 11.96 -1.81 17.22
C ILE A 329 10.74 -1.14 17.86
N SER A 330 10.24 -1.71 18.95
CA SER A 330 9.13 -1.10 19.70
C SER A 330 9.56 0.22 20.35
N SER A 331 8.92 1.31 19.96
CA SER A 331 9.13 2.61 20.58
C SER A 331 8.63 2.66 22.04
N ASP A 332 7.75 1.75 22.46
CA ASP A 332 7.28 1.65 23.85
C ASP A 332 8.39 1.17 24.81
N GLU A 333 9.38 0.44 24.30
CA GLU A 333 10.49 -0.13 25.07
C GLU A 333 11.77 0.71 24.96
N LEU A 334 11.80 1.73 24.09
CA LEU A 334 12.98 2.54 23.86
C LEU A 334 13.00 3.78 24.75
N THR A 335 14.15 4.04 25.32
CA THR A 335 14.41 5.18 26.21
C THR A 335 15.76 5.80 25.87
N ALA A 336 16.02 7.03 26.32
CA ALA A 336 17.33 7.66 26.16
C ALA A 336 18.48 6.83 26.79
N ALA A 337 18.20 6.08 27.87
CA ALA A 337 19.19 5.27 28.56
C ALA A 337 19.62 4.01 27.81
N ASN A 338 18.70 3.38 27.05
CA ASN A 338 18.99 2.14 26.30
C ASN A 338 19.15 2.35 24.79
N ALA A 339 18.97 3.58 24.28
CA ALA A 339 19.03 3.86 22.85
C ALA A 339 20.39 3.45 22.24
N ALA A 340 21.50 3.69 22.93
CA ALA A 340 22.83 3.31 22.44
C ALA A 340 23.00 1.78 22.29
N GLU A 341 22.49 1.00 23.23
CA GLU A 341 22.52 -0.46 23.18
C GLU A 341 21.60 -0.99 22.06
N ARG A 342 20.38 -0.43 21.95
CA ARG A 342 19.35 -0.93 21.05
C ARG A 342 19.54 -0.48 19.61
N LEU A 343 20.16 0.67 19.36
CA LEU A 343 20.24 1.28 18.03
C LEU A 343 21.66 1.43 17.48
N GLY A 344 22.70 1.27 18.31
CA GLY A 344 24.08 1.58 17.92
C GLY A 344 24.69 0.68 16.86
N SER A 345 24.09 -0.46 16.53
CA SER A 345 24.58 -1.38 15.48
C SER A 345 23.87 -1.23 14.13
N TYR A 346 22.96 -0.27 13.99
CA TYR A 346 22.25 -0.04 12.74
C TYR A 346 22.93 1.03 11.88
N HIS A 347 22.85 0.82 10.57
CA HIS A 347 23.38 1.76 9.59
C HIS A 347 22.47 2.98 9.36
N GLY A 348 21.20 2.85 9.69
CA GLY A 348 20.21 3.92 9.59
C GLY A 348 18.99 3.66 10.47
N ILE A 349 18.28 4.74 10.80
CA ILE A 349 17.07 4.70 11.63
C ILE A 349 15.94 5.35 10.84
N ILE A 350 14.76 4.70 10.81
CA ILE A 350 13.56 5.29 10.25
C ILE A 350 12.47 5.42 11.32
N LEU A 351 11.86 6.61 11.41
CA LEU A 351 10.73 6.90 12.27
C LEU A 351 9.48 7.06 11.40
N PRO A 352 8.61 6.03 11.35
CA PRO A 352 7.46 6.03 10.45
C PRO A 352 6.30 6.88 10.98
N GLY A 353 5.24 6.98 10.18
CA GLY A 353 3.96 7.54 10.57
C GLY A 353 3.33 6.86 11.78
N GLY A 354 2.33 7.51 12.36
CA GLY A 354 1.60 7.03 13.53
C GLY A 354 0.69 8.11 14.09
N PHE A 355 0.11 7.84 15.27
CA PHE A 355 -0.75 8.79 15.97
C PHE A 355 -0.86 8.49 17.46
N GLY A 356 -1.31 9.49 18.25
CA GLY A 356 -1.54 9.37 19.69
C GLY A 356 -0.26 9.32 20.52
N HIS A 357 -0.40 9.30 21.83
CA HIS A 357 0.68 9.52 22.81
C HIS A 357 1.60 8.31 23.04
N ARG A 358 1.10 7.07 22.80
CA ARG A 358 1.85 5.84 23.05
C ARG A 358 3.13 5.81 22.19
N GLY A 359 4.27 5.46 22.80
CA GLY A 359 5.57 5.30 22.11
C GLY A 359 6.23 6.60 21.64
N ALA A 360 5.64 7.79 21.89
CA ALA A 360 6.18 9.07 21.44
C ALA A 360 7.57 9.36 22.02
N GLU A 361 7.76 9.15 23.32
CA GLU A 361 9.06 9.42 23.99
C GLU A 361 10.16 8.49 23.46
N GLY A 362 9.84 7.24 23.13
CA GLY A 362 10.82 6.32 22.52
C GLY A 362 11.20 6.72 21.10
N MET A 363 10.26 7.22 20.28
CA MET A 363 10.58 7.76 18.97
C MET A 363 11.46 9.02 19.06
N MET A 364 11.16 9.92 20.01
CA MET A 364 12.02 11.09 20.29
C MET A 364 13.40 10.69 20.79
N ALA A 365 13.51 9.65 21.62
CA ALA A 365 14.81 9.12 22.06
C ALA A 365 15.63 8.57 20.88
N ALA A 366 14.99 7.91 19.91
CA ALA A 366 15.63 7.45 18.69
C ALA A 366 16.09 8.62 17.79
N ALA A 367 15.25 9.65 17.63
CA ALA A 367 15.60 10.86 16.89
C ALA A 367 16.83 11.56 17.51
N ASN A 368 16.83 11.73 18.84
CA ASN A 368 17.97 12.31 19.57
C ASN A 368 19.24 11.48 19.38
N PHE A 369 19.14 10.16 19.51
CA PHE A 369 20.26 9.26 19.35
C PHE A 369 20.84 9.34 17.92
N ALA A 370 19.99 9.28 16.91
CA ALA A 370 20.39 9.42 15.51
C ALA A 370 21.11 10.76 15.26
N ARG A 371 20.52 11.87 15.71
CA ARG A 371 21.07 13.22 15.55
C ARG A 371 22.44 13.38 16.21
N THR A 372 22.58 12.93 17.46
CA THR A 372 23.81 13.12 18.24
C THR A 372 24.94 12.17 17.87
N LYS A 373 24.61 11.02 17.24
CA LYS A 373 25.59 10.00 16.82
C LYS A 373 25.92 10.04 15.34
N GLY A 374 25.29 10.91 14.56
CA GLY A 374 25.52 11.00 13.13
C GLY A 374 24.99 9.81 12.34
N ILE A 375 24.00 9.08 12.88
CA ILE A 375 23.39 7.93 12.20
C ILE A 375 22.32 8.45 11.22
N PRO A 376 22.38 8.08 9.93
CA PRO A 376 21.36 8.45 8.96
C PRO A 376 19.94 8.21 9.48
N CYS A 377 19.08 9.23 9.40
CA CYS A 377 17.72 9.18 9.93
C CYS A 377 16.70 9.77 8.93
N LEU A 378 15.66 9.00 8.62
CA LEU A 378 14.49 9.45 7.86
C LEU A 378 13.27 9.42 8.76
N MET A 379 12.52 10.52 8.80
CA MET A 379 11.33 10.68 9.64
C MET A 379 10.13 11.02 8.79
N ILE A 380 9.01 10.33 8.99
CA ILE A 380 7.82 10.42 8.12
C ILE A 380 6.60 10.78 8.96
N GLY A 381 5.83 11.78 8.56
CA GLY A 381 4.56 12.14 9.17
C GLY A 381 4.70 12.39 10.69
N TYR A 382 4.11 11.52 11.48
CA TYR A 382 4.22 11.57 12.94
C TYR A 382 5.68 11.48 13.42
N GLY A 383 6.53 10.69 12.76
CA GLY A 383 7.97 10.63 13.06
C GLY A 383 8.65 11.97 12.87
N MET A 384 8.33 12.71 11.80
CA MET A 384 8.83 14.07 11.58
C MET A 384 8.39 15.02 12.68
N GLN A 385 7.10 14.99 13.05
CA GLN A 385 6.56 15.85 14.12
C GLN A 385 7.29 15.63 15.45
N LEU A 386 7.55 14.37 15.83
CA LEU A 386 8.29 14.04 17.04
C LEU A 386 9.77 14.41 16.95
N GLY A 387 10.37 14.32 15.76
CA GLY A 387 11.74 14.79 15.51
C GLY A 387 11.88 16.30 15.74
N VAL A 388 10.89 17.10 15.32
CA VAL A 388 10.85 18.56 15.60
C VAL A 388 10.67 18.83 17.09
N VAL A 389 9.76 18.11 17.76
CA VAL A 389 9.57 18.25 19.23
C VAL A 389 10.88 17.92 19.96
N GLU A 390 11.58 16.86 19.57
CA GLU A 390 12.89 16.50 20.13
C GLU A 390 13.90 17.62 19.94
N ALA A 391 14.00 18.17 18.74
CA ALA A 391 14.93 19.26 18.43
C ALA A 391 14.65 20.50 19.30
N VAL A 392 13.39 20.89 19.46
CA VAL A 392 12.99 22.00 20.33
C VAL A 392 13.35 21.72 21.79
N ARG A 393 13.09 20.53 22.30
CA ARG A 393 13.45 20.13 23.67
C ARG A 393 14.94 20.21 23.92
N SER A 394 15.72 19.65 23.02
CA SER A 394 17.17 19.48 23.19
C SER A 394 17.99 20.68 22.80
N LEU A 395 17.68 21.33 21.66
CA LEU A 395 18.51 22.40 21.11
C LEU A 395 18.06 23.78 21.60
N LEU A 396 16.76 23.99 21.83
CA LEU A 396 16.23 25.25 22.37
C LEU A 396 16.07 25.23 23.89
N SER A 397 16.42 24.13 24.55
CA SER A 397 16.32 23.95 26.02
C SER A 397 14.90 24.18 26.55
N LEU A 398 13.88 23.69 25.83
CA LEU A 398 12.46 23.74 26.23
C LEU A 398 11.95 22.33 26.54
N PRO A 399 12.27 21.74 27.71
CA PRO A 399 12.04 20.33 28.00
C PRO A 399 10.55 19.95 28.03
N ASP A 400 9.65 20.90 28.32
CA ASP A 400 8.20 20.68 28.37
C ASP A 400 7.50 20.82 27.00
N ALA A 401 8.24 21.22 25.95
CA ALA A 401 7.72 21.34 24.59
C ALA A 401 7.16 20.02 24.09
N ASN A 402 5.98 20.03 23.43
CA ASN A 402 5.33 18.82 22.96
C ASN A 402 4.39 19.07 21.79
N SER A 403 3.87 17.97 21.23
CA SER A 403 2.70 17.99 20.34
C SER A 403 1.40 17.95 21.14
N THR A 404 0.38 18.71 20.71
CA THR A 404 -0.97 18.64 21.29
C THR A 404 -1.65 17.29 21.01
N GLU A 405 -1.16 16.49 20.07
CA GLU A 405 -1.58 15.11 19.87
C GLU A 405 -1.10 14.19 21.00
N VAL A 406 0.12 14.41 21.48
CA VAL A 406 0.73 13.64 22.57
C VAL A 406 0.23 14.11 23.93
N ASN A 407 0.22 15.42 24.13
CA ASN A 407 -0.26 16.07 25.35
C ASN A 407 -1.13 17.28 24.98
N ARG A 408 -2.44 17.17 25.18
CA ARG A 408 -3.41 18.23 24.88
C ARG A 408 -3.14 19.56 25.60
N LEU A 409 -2.40 19.51 26.70
CA LEU A 409 -2.03 20.67 27.52
C LEU A 409 -0.58 21.10 27.29
N ALA A 410 0.04 20.67 26.17
CA ALA A 410 1.43 21.04 25.83
C ALA A 410 1.62 22.57 25.85
N ASN A 411 2.66 23.01 26.57
CA ASN A 411 3.08 24.39 26.60
C ASN A 411 4.60 24.47 26.81
N PRO A 412 5.38 24.82 25.77
CA PRO A 412 4.85 25.25 24.46
C PRO A 412 4.36 24.08 23.60
N ALA A 413 3.34 24.33 22.80
CA ALA A 413 2.84 23.43 21.77
C ALA A 413 3.64 23.65 20.48
N VAL A 414 4.55 22.72 20.16
CA VAL A 414 5.40 22.78 18.96
C VAL A 414 4.66 22.29 17.72
N VAL A 415 3.79 21.31 17.94
CA VAL A 415 2.98 20.69 16.90
C VAL A 415 1.52 20.73 17.35
N ALA A 416 0.66 21.31 16.55
CA ALA A 416 -0.76 21.50 16.89
C ALA A 416 -1.65 21.40 15.63
N ILE A 417 -2.96 21.34 15.84
CA ILE A 417 -3.93 21.50 14.75
C ILE A 417 -4.06 22.98 14.47
N PRO A 418 -3.81 23.44 13.23
CA PRO A 418 -3.99 24.84 12.85
C PRO A 418 -5.44 25.28 13.04
N ARG A 419 -5.63 26.53 13.48
CA ARG A 419 -6.97 27.07 13.77
C ARG A 419 -7.86 27.15 12.54
N ASP A 420 -7.30 27.43 11.37
CA ASP A 420 -7.98 27.48 10.08
C ASP A 420 -8.50 26.11 9.60
N ARG A 421 -8.09 25.03 10.24
CA ARG A 421 -8.54 23.65 9.95
C ARG A 421 -9.56 23.09 10.94
N VAL A 422 -10.00 23.89 11.88
CA VAL A 422 -11.08 23.53 12.79
C VAL A 422 -12.35 24.20 12.28
N ASP A 423 -13.38 23.43 11.93
CA ASP A 423 -14.68 23.97 11.54
C ASP A 423 -15.30 24.70 12.76
N GLU A 424 -15.57 25.98 12.60
CA GLU A 424 -16.11 26.83 13.67
C GLU A 424 -17.53 26.43 14.10
N ASN A 425 -18.29 25.74 13.22
CA ASN A 425 -19.68 25.39 13.47
C ASN A 425 -19.83 24.05 14.22
N ASP A 426 -19.02 23.06 13.89
CA ASP A 426 -19.15 21.69 14.46
C ASP A 426 -17.86 21.16 15.10
N GLY A 427 -16.77 21.94 15.08
CA GLY A 427 -15.48 21.57 15.66
C GLY A 427 -14.77 20.44 14.93
N ARG A 428 -15.19 20.05 13.74
CA ARG A 428 -14.52 19.04 12.94
C ARG A 428 -13.13 19.51 12.53
N GLN A 429 -12.20 18.58 12.56
CA GLN A 429 -10.81 18.82 12.20
C GLN A 429 -10.54 18.26 10.79
N ASN A 430 -10.21 19.14 9.86
CA ASN A 430 -9.88 18.77 8.50
C ASN A 430 -8.41 18.35 8.41
N ALA A 431 -8.17 17.14 7.92
CA ALA A 431 -6.84 16.63 7.63
C ALA A 431 -6.39 17.02 6.21
N ARG A 432 -5.10 17.20 6.02
CA ARG A 432 -4.50 17.22 4.68
C ARG A 432 -4.36 15.77 4.24
N MET A 433 -5.03 15.40 3.16
CA MET A 433 -5.11 14.03 2.67
C MET A 433 -4.92 13.99 1.16
N GLY A 434 -4.11 13.03 0.69
CA GLY A 434 -3.88 12.81 -0.74
C GLY A 434 -2.70 13.57 -1.32
N GLY A 435 -2.63 13.60 -2.66
CA GLY A 435 -1.56 14.25 -3.40
C GLY A 435 -1.62 15.78 -3.29
N MET A 436 -0.50 16.40 -2.91
CA MET A 436 -0.36 17.87 -2.80
C MET A 436 1.03 18.28 -3.24
N ASP A 437 1.12 19.49 -3.79
CA ASP A 437 2.39 20.07 -4.22
C ASP A 437 3.16 20.65 -3.03
N VAL A 438 4.45 20.38 -2.99
CA VAL A 438 5.42 20.86 -2.00
C VAL A 438 6.50 21.65 -2.71
N VAL A 439 6.77 22.87 -2.22
CA VAL A 439 7.83 23.73 -2.73
C VAL A 439 9.07 23.56 -1.86
N LEU A 440 10.18 23.15 -2.50
CA LEU A 440 11.47 22.93 -1.85
C LEU A 440 12.40 24.12 -2.06
N THR A 441 13.14 24.49 -1.02
CA THR A 441 14.15 25.54 -1.08
C THR A 441 15.27 25.13 -2.01
N GLU A 442 15.56 25.96 -3.02
CA GLU A 442 16.65 25.74 -3.96
C GLU A 442 18.00 25.63 -3.23
N GLY A 443 18.81 24.65 -3.62
CA GLY A 443 20.11 24.39 -2.99
C GLY A 443 20.05 23.57 -1.70
N SER A 444 18.87 23.27 -1.16
CA SER A 444 18.73 22.33 -0.05
C SER A 444 19.14 20.91 -0.46
N ARG A 445 19.55 20.10 0.52
CA ARG A 445 19.85 18.68 0.29
C ARG A 445 18.62 17.96 -0.28
N THR A 446 17.44 18.22 0.28
CA THR A 446 16.19 17.62 -0.18
C THR A 446 15.89 17.99 -1.63
N ALA A 447 15.97 19.26 -2.04
CA ALA A 447 15.80 19.66 -3.44
C ALA A 447 16.84 19.00 -4.36
N THR A 448 18.08 18.85 -3.90
CA THR A 448 19.15 18.16 -4.64
C THR A 448 18.83 16.67 -4.84
N ILE A 449 18.29 15.99 -3.80
CA ILE A 449 17.87 14.58 -3.87
C ILE A 449 16.75 14.37 -4.89
N TYR A 450 15.76 15.24 -4.92
CA TYR A 450 14.68 15.16 -5.89
C TYR A 450 15.10 15.63 -7.30
N GLY A 451 16.11 16.50 -7.39
CA GLY A 451 16.45 17.19 -8.63
C GLY A 451 15.41 18.21 -9.09
N LEU A 452 14.51 18.61 -8.21
CA LEU A 452 13.36 19.50 -8.46
C LEU A 452 13.15 20.42 -7.26
N THR A 453 12.56 21.58 -7.50
CA THR A 453 12.15 22.53 -6.45
C THR A 453 10.64 22.52 -6.17
N MET A 454 9.86 21.78 -6.95
CA MET A 454 8.46 21.49 -6.69
C MET A 454 8.19 20.02 -6.91
N VAL A 455 7.61 19.36 -5.92
CA VAL A 455 7.33 17.91 -5.93
C VAL A 455 5.89 17.68 -5.52
N HIS A 456 5.34 16.56 -5.96
CA HIS A 456 3.96 16.16 -5.65
C HIS A 456 3.98 14.94 -4.74
N GLU A 457 3.45 15.07 -3.50
CA GLU A 457 3.60 14.06 -2.46
C GLU A 457 2.28 13.77 -1.75
N ARG A 458 2.13 12.57 -1.18
CA ARG A 458 0.90 12.18 -0.48
C ARG A 458 0.92 12.55 0.98
N HIS A 459 -0.11 13.24 1.41
CA HIS A 459 -0.33 13.69 2.78
C HIS A 459 -1.37 12.84 3.50
N GLY A 460 -1.23 12.78 4.84
CA GLY A 460 -2.16 12.07 5.72
C GLY A 460 -2.15 12.63 7.14
N ASN A 461 -2.02 13.98 7.30
CA ASN A 461 -1.79 14.60 8.59
C ASN A 461 -2.86 15.62 8.98
N ARG A 462 -3.07 15.76 10.30
CA ARG A 462 -3.95 16.78 10.92
C ARG A 462 -3.17 17.87 11.63
N TYR A 463 -2.03 17.49 12.21
CA TYR A 463 -1.18 18.34 13.03
C TYR A 463 -0.06 18.91 12.18
N GLU A 464 0.30 20.18 12.43
CA GLU A 464 1.37 20.88 11.74
C GLU A 464 2.34 21.48 12.77
N VAL A 465 3.56 21.74 12.33
CA VAL A 465 4.57 22.46 13.13
C VAL A 465 4.18 23.92 13.23
N ASP A 466 4.29 24.51 14.42
CA ASP A 466 4.03 25.93 14.64
C ASP A 466 5.19 26.78 14.12
N ASP A 467 4.88 27.76 13.27
CA ASP A 467 5.83 28.67 12.62
C ASP A 467 6.73 29.44 13.59
N ALA A 468 6.26 29.65 14.83
CA ALA A 468 7.05 30.31 15.87
C ALA A 468 8.37 29.61 16.19
N PHE A 469 8.52 28.32 15.85
CA PHE A 469 9.74 27.56 16.09
C PHE A 469 10.68 27.50 14.90
N LEU A 470 10.27 27.94 13.71
CA LEU A 470 11.11 27.83 12.49
C LEU A 470 12.39 28.66 12.61
N ALA A 471 12.30 29.95 12.94
CA ALA A 471 13.45 30.81 13.08
C ALA A 471 14.38 30.39 14.23
N PRO A 472 13.89 30.09 15.46
CA PRO A 472 14.77 29.57 16.52
C PRO A 472 15.48 28.26 16.18
N LEU A 473 14.83 27.35 15.46
CA LEU A 473 15.44 26.09 15.02
C LEU A 473 16.50 26.31 13.94
N HIS A 474 16.28 27.25 13.02
CA HIS A 474 17.28 27.63 12.02
C HIS A 474 18.57 28.15 12.67
N GLU A 475 18.48 28.97 13.74
CA GLU A 475 19.63 29.48 14.47
C GLU A 475 20.51 28.39 15.10
N VAL A 476 19.93 27.22 15.36
CA VAL A 476 20.62 26.05 15.92
C VAL A 476 20.92 24.96 14.88
N GLY A 477 20.74 25.25 13.59
CA GLY A 477 21.13 24.41 12.46
C GLY A 477 20.10 23.36 12.04
N VAL A 478 18.80 23.58 12.34
CA VAL A 478 17.68 22.78 11.83
C VAL A 478 16.90 23.61 10.83
N ASP A 479 17.01 23.29 9.55
CA ASP A 479 16.48 24.08 8.45
C ASP A 479 15.17 23.50 7.94
N PHE A 480 14.09 24.29 7.91
CA PHE A 480 12.88 23.96 7.18
C PHE A 480 13.06 24.35 5.71
N VAL A 481 13.05 23.34 4.84
CA VAL A 481 13.41 23.46 3.41
C VAL A 481 12.29 23.08 2.46
N GLY A 482 11.15 22.64 2.97
CA GLY A 482 9.95 22.35 2.18
C GLY A 482 8.73 22.96 2.82
N PHE A 483 7.85 23.52 1.98
CA PHE A 483 6.61 24.18 2.39
C PHE A 483 5.47 23.78 1.47
N SER A 484 4.23 23.85 1.97
CA SER A 484 3.03 23.72 1.12
C SER A 484 3.05 24.73 -0.01
N ALA A 485 2.37 24.46 -1.11
CA ALA A 485 2.37 25.32 -2.29
C ALA A 485 1.90 26.76 -2.02
N ASP A 486 1.05 26.97 -1.01
CA ASP A 486 0.60 28.27 -0.52
C ASP A 486 1.57 28.91 0.50
N GLY A 487 2.64 28.20 0.90
CA GLY A 487 3.65 28.66 1.85
C GLY A 487 3.22 28.63 3.32
N ASN A 488 2.03 28.13 3.64
CA ASN A 488 1.46 28.22 4.98
C ASN A 488 1.95 27.16 5.96
N TYR A 489 2.45 26.02 5.46
CA TYR A 489 2.81 24.88 6.32
C TYR A 489 4.21 24.37 6.02
N PRO A 490 5.08 24.22 7.04
CA PRO A 490 6.38 23.59 6.90
C PRO A 490 6.22 22.09 6.71
N GLU A 491 6.80 21.55 5.64
CA GLU A 491 6.61 20.15 5.22
C GLU A 491 7.86 19.30 5.26
N VAL A 492 9.03 19.92 5.17
CA VAL A 492 10.31 19.23 5.19
C VAL A 492 11.29 20.00 6.04
N PHE A 493 11.96 19.31 6.95
CA PHE A 493 13.14 19.85 7.60
C PHE A 493 14.36 18.97 7.37
N GLU A 494 15.54 19.57 7.43
CA GLU A 494 16.82 18.86 7.38
C GLU A 494 17.84 19.48 8.33
N ILE A 495 18.86 18.69 8.70
CA ILE A 495 20.05 19.18 9.40
C ILE A 495 21.22 19.10 8.42
N PRO A 496 21.65 20.22 7.81
CA PRO A 496 22.69 20.20 6.76
C PRO A 496 24.03 19.65 7.21
N ALA A 497 24.42 19.89 8.46
CA ALA A 497 25.68 19.40 9.03
C ALA A 497 25.68 17.90 9.34
N HIS A 498 24.49 17.25 9.37
CA HIS A 498 24.37 15.81 9.63
C HIS A 498 24.55 14.99 8.33
N PRO A 499 25.12 13.78 8.34
CA PRO A 499 25.25 12.93 7.16
C PRO A 499 23.95 12.75 6.38
N PHE A 500 22.85 12.40 7.07
CA PHE A 500 21.50 12.37 6.53
C PHE A 500 20.49 12.46 7.68
N TYR A 501 19.77 13.57 7.80
CA TYR A 501 18.75 13.77 8.83
C TYR A 501 17.64 14.60 8.22
N ILE A 502 16.58 13.93 7.76
CA ILE A 502 15.48 14.55 7.01
C ILE A 502 14.16 14.07 7.60
N GLY A 503 13.24 15.02 7.82
CA GLY A 503 11.86 14.75 8.19
C GLY A 503 10.89 15.32 7.19
N THR A 504 9.85 14.56 6.82
CA THR A 504 8.77 14.95 5.92
C THR A 504 7.42 14.76 6.57
N ILE A 505 6.51 15.73 6.45
CA ILE A 505 5.14 15.57 6.93
C ILE A 505 4.31 14.66 6.02
N TYR A 506 4.65 14.65 4.75
CA TYR A 506 4.06 13.76 3.75
C TYR A 506 4.67 12.35 3.81
N HIS A 507 4.07 11.42 3.09
CA HIS A 507 4.34 9.98 3.10
C HIS A 507 5.01 9.53 1.79
N PRO A 508 6.34 9.68 1.64
CA PRO A 508 7.06 9.32 0.42
C PRO A 508 7.01 7.81 0.10
N GLU A 509 6.74 6.98 1.11
CA GLU A 509 6.60 5.53 0.95
C GLU A 509 5.47 5.14 -0.02
N PHE A 510 4.39 5.93 -0.10
CA PHE A 510 3.27 5.63 -0.98
C PHE A 510 3.59 5.82 -2.47
N LEU A 511 4.58 6.64 -2.80
CA LEU A 511 5.00 6.87 -4.18
C LEU A 511 6.21 6.04 -4.62
N SER A 512 6.78 5.23 -3.73
CA SER A 512 7.88 4.35 -4.09
C SER A 512 7.43 3.16 -4.94
N ARG A 513 8.21 2.83 -5.96
CA ARG A 513 7.96 1.71 -6.89
C ARG A 513 9.20 0.81 -6.97
N PRO A 514 9.06 -0.51 -7.23
CA PRO A 514 10.21 -1.42 -7.26
C PRO A 514 11.22 -1.08 -8.35
N ASN A 515 10.76 -0.59 -9.49
CA ASN A 515 11.60 -0.13 -10.61
C ASN A 515 11.95 1.36 -10.54
N LYS A 516 11.31 2.13 -9.65
CA LYS A 516 11.52 3.57 -9.45
C LYS A 516 11.42 3.91 -7.97
N ALA A 517 12.47 3.56 -7.21
CA ALA A 517 12.54 3.88 -5.79
C ALA A 517 12.35 5.38 -5.54
N HIS A 518 11.61 5.73 -4.50
CA HIS A 518 11.41 7.13 -4.12
C HIS A 518 12.76 7.78 -3.79
N PRO A 519 13.06 9.00 -4.29
CA PRO A 519 14.37 9.64 -4.14
C PRO A 519 14.88 9.74 -2.70
N LEU A 520 14.00 10.10 -1.74
CA LEU A 520 14.38 10.20 -0.32
C LEU A 520 14.79 8.84 0.26
N PHE A 521 14.07 7.76 -0.06
CA PHE A 521 14.42 6.42 0.39
C PHE A 521 15.72 5.94 -0.27
N ALA A 522 15.91 6.21 -1.56
CA ALA A 522 17.14 5.86 -2.27
C ALA A 522 18.35 6.58 -1.67
N ALA A 523 18.23 7.89 -1.38
CA ALA A 523 19.28 8.67 -0.74
C ALA A 523 19.54 8.23 0.71
N PHE A 524 18.49 7.90 1.47
CA PHE A 524 18.62 7.38 2.84
C PHE A 524 19.39 6.06 2.89
N ILE A 525 19.04 5.09 2.03
CA ILE A 525 19.79 3.81 1.97
C ILE A 525 21.20 4.03 1.45
N GLY A 526 21.43 4.97 0.51
CA GLY A 526 22.77 5.36 0.07
C GLY A 526 23.62 5.90 1.22
N ALA A 527 23.06 6.78 2.05
CA ALA A 527 23.73 7.33 3.23
C ALA A 527 23.98 6.25 4.30
N ALA A 528 22.98 5.38 4.57
CA ALA A 528 23.12 4.26 5.49
C ALA A 528 24.20 3.27 5.02
N ALA A 529 24.30 3.00 3.73
CA ALA A 529 25.34 2.13 3.17
C ALA A 529 26.75 2.72 3.25
N ALA A 530 26.88 4.05 3.36
CA ALA A 530 28.15 4.75 3.56
C ALA A 530 28.51 4.89 5.05
N HIS A 531 27.53 4.76 5.95
CA HIS A 531 27.73 4.80 7.39
C HIS A 531 28.31 3.46 7.87
N GLN A 532 29.44 3.50 8.54
CA GLN A 532 30.01 2.33 9.21
C GLN A 532 29.52 2.33 10.66
N ALA A 533 28.78 1.31 11.03
CA ALA A 533 28.24 1.14 12.40
C ALA A 533 29.36 0.87 13.43
#